data_943a1f3f6753b69ee1a1dcb7577e8de8
#
_entry.id   943a1f3f6753b69ee1a1dcb7577e8de8
#
_cell.length_a   1.000
_cell.length_b   1.000
_cell.length_c   1.000
_cell.angle_alpha   90.00
_cell.angle_beta   90.00
_cell.angle_gamma   90.00
#
_symmetry.space_group_name_H-M   'P 1'
#
loop_
_entity.id
_entity.type
_entity.pdbx_description
1 polymer ?
#
loop_
_entity_poly.entity_id
_entity_poly.type
_entity_poly.pdbx_seq_one_letter_code
_entity_poly.pdbx_strand_id
1 'polypeptide(L)'
;AKRQEKENAMAGTLYLCATPIGNLEDITFRVLRTLKEADLIAAEDTRHSIKLLNHFEIKTPMTSYHEYNKVEKAAYLVSQMAQGLNVALITDAGTPGISDPGEELVRQCYEAGIEVTSLPGPAACITALTMSGLSTRRFCFEAFLPSEKGDKKERARILEELKRETRTIIVYEAPHHLVKTLKDLYQALGNRRITVCRELTKKHETAFRTTFEQALS
;
A
#
# COMPACT_ATOMS: atom_id res chain seq x y z
N ALA A 1 -27.68 -22.73 4.32
CA ALA A 1 -26.60 -22.96 3.35
C ALA A 1 -27.06 -22.62 1.92
N LYS A 2 -28.12 -23.25 1.39
CA LYS A 2 -28.61 -23.02 0.01
C LYS A 2 -29.11 -21.59 -0.27
N ARG A 3 -29.58 -20.86 0.76
CA ARG A 3 -30.01 -19.47 0.61
C ARG A 3 -28.82 -18.52 0.54
N GLN A 4 -27.77 -18.81 1.31
CA GLN A 4 -26.54 -18.06 1.33
C GLN A 4 -25.71 -18.29 0.06
N GLU A 5 -25.71 -19.51 -0.47
CA GLU A 5 -25.09 -19.82 -1.78
C GLU A 5 -25.76 -19.11 -2.96
N LYS A 6 -27.09 -18.90 -2.90
CA LYS A 6 -27.83 -18.18 -3.92
C LYS A 6 -27.64 -16.66 -3.83
N GLU A 7 -27.51 -16.11 -2.63
CA GLU A 7 -27.19 -14.68 -2.41
C GLU A 7 -25.75 -14.37 -2.84
N ASN A 8 -24.78 -15.27 -2.53
CA ASN A 8 -23.39 -15.12 -2.96
C ASN A 8 -23.20 -15.28 -4.47
N ALA A 9 -24.04 -16.06 -5.16
CA ALA A 9 -23.94 -16.26 -6.62
C ALA A 9 -24.30 -14.98 -7.43
N MET A 10 -24.94 -13.97 -6.81
CA MET A 10 -25.30 -12.68 -7.43
C MET A 10 -24.41 -11.52 -7.00
N ALA A 11 -23.58 -11.70 -5.97
CA ALA A 11 -22.68 -10.66 -5.49
C ALA A 11 -21.47 -10.48 -6.42
N GLY A 12 -21.01 -9.24 -6.54
CA GLY A 12 -19.76 -8.92 -7.21
C GLY A 12 -18.54 -9.21 -6.33
N THR A 13 -17.39 -8.93 -6.85
CA THR A 13 -16.08 -9.15 -6.22
C THR A 13 -15.33 -7.84 -6.07
N LEU A 14 -14.58 -7.71 -4.98
CA LEU A 14 -13.58 -6.66 -4.82
C LEU A 14 -12.24 -7.15 -5.35
N TYR A 15 -11.68 -6.40 -6.30
CA TYR A 15 -10.35 -6.64 -6.84
C TYR A 15 -9.38 -5.59 -6.33
N LEU A 16 -8.38 -5.98 -5.56
CA LEU A 16 -7.29 -5.10 -5.18
C LEU A 16 -6.26 -5.10 -6.31
N CYS A 17 -6.09 -3.97 -6.95
CA CYS A 17 -5.28 -3.84 -8.16
C CYS A 17 -4.02 -3.02 -7.87
N ALA A 18 -2.87 -3.67 -7.88
CA ALA A 18 -1.59 -3.01 -7.72
C ALA A 18 -1.29 -2.11 -8.94
N THR A 19 -0.94 -0.86 -8.67
CA THR A 19 -0.54 0.11 -9.69
C THR A 19 0.97 0.37 -9.64
N PRO A 20 1.57 0.94 -10.71
CA PRO A 20 2.99 1.25 -10.70
C PRO A 20 3.41 2.15 -9.54
N ILE A 21 4.63 1.95 -9.07
CA ILE A 21 5.24 2.79 -8.02
C ILE A 21 6.22 3.82 -8.58
N GLY A 22 6.26 3.97 -9.90
CA GLY A 22 7.11 4.93 -10.58
C GLY A 22 7.46 4.59 -12.03
N ASN A 23 7.10 3.39 -12.48
CA ASN A 23 7.36 2.92 -13.85
C ASN A 23 6.10 2.25 -14.39
N LEU A 24 5.52 2.81 -15.45
CA LEU A 24 4.27 2.30 -16.04
C LEU A 24 4.39 0.87 -16.56
N GLU A 25 5.58 0.42 -16.92
CA GLU A 25 5.82 -0.94 -17.38
C GLU A 25 5.62 -2.01 -16.28
N ASP A 26 5.58 -1.60 -15.01
CA ASP A 26 5.38 -2.52 -13.89
C ASP A 26 3.92 -2.86 -13.65
N ILE A 27 2.99 -2.29 -14.38
CA ILE A 27 1.59 -2.71 -14.33
C ILE A 27 1.42 -4.08 -14.98
N THR A 28 0.65 -4.97 -14.37
CA THR A 28 0.43 -6.29 -14.94
C THR A 28 -0.67 -6.29 -15.99
N PHE A 29 -0.58 -7.21 -16.95
CA PHE A 29 -1.66 -7.44 -17.91
C PHE A 29 -2.99 -7.77 -17.23
N ARG A 30 -2.94 -8.54 -16.14
CA ARG A 30 -4.14 -8.90 -15.38
C ARG A 30 -4.80 -7.69 -14.72
N VAL A 31 -4.01 -6.78 -14.15
CA VAL A 31 -4.53 -5.54 -13.58
C VAL A 31 -5.19 -4.69 -14.67
N LEU A 32 -4.55 -4.52 -15.82
CA LEU A 32 -5.13 -3.76 -16.95
C LEU A 32 -6.48 -4.34 -17.38
N ARG A 33 -6.55 -5.64 -17.57
CA ARG A 33 -7.80 -6.32 -17.92
C ARG A 33 -8.87 -6.14 -16.85
N THR A 34 -8.52 -6.33 -15.59
CA THR A 34 -9.46 -6.20 -14.46
C THR A 34 -10.02 -4.77 -14.35
N LEU A 35 -9.16 -3.74 -14.51
CA LEU A 35 -9.60 -2.35 -14.51
C LEU A 35 -10.57 -2.04 -15.66
N LYS A 36 -10.35 -2.64 -16.83
CA LYS A 36 -11.24 -2.46 -17.99
C LYS A 36 -12.58 -3.18 -17.82
N GLU A 37 -12.58 -4.34 -17.18
CA GLU A 37 -13.77 -5.17 -17.00
C GLU A 37 -14.60 -4.82 -15.76
N ALA A 38 -14.01 -4.16 -14.77
CA ALA A 38 -14.74 -3.76 -13.56
C ALA A 38 -15.86 -2.77 -13.87
N ASP A 39 -16.89 -2.79 -13.03
CA ASP A 39 -18.02 -1.86 -13.14
C ASP A 39 -17.68 -0.48 -12.57
N LEU A 40 -16.80 -0.45 -11.57
CA LEU A 40 -16.41 0.77 -10.88
C LEU A 40 -14.97 0.64 -10.38
N ILE A 41 -14.19 1.71 -10.49
CA ILE A 41 -12.86 1.83 -9.90
C ILE A 41 -12.94 2.79 -8.72
N ALA A 42 -12.55 2.32 -7.55
CA ALA A 42 -12.34 3.14 -6.36
C ALA A 42 -10.86 3.54 -6.28
N ALA A 43 -10.60 4.83 -6.19
CA ALA A 43 -9.24 5.38 -6.19
C ALA A 43 -9.04 6.38 -5.05
N GLU A 44 -7.83 6.45 -4.52
CA GLU A 44 -7.49 7.34 -3.41
C GLU A 44 -7.56 8.82 -3.83
N ASP A 45 -6.82 9.20 -4.87
CA ASP A 45 -6.93 10.50 -5.50
C ASP A 45 -7.31 10.32 -6.97
N THR A 46 -8.56 10.65 -7.30
CA THR A 46 -9.09 10.51 -8.64
C THR A 46 -8.38 11.40 -9.67
N ARG A 47 -7.86 12.55 -9.23
CA ARG A 47 -7.10 13.47 -10.11
C ARG A 47 -5.74 12.91 -10.49
N HIS A 48 -5.13 12.14 -9.61
CA HIS A 48 -3.90 11.42 -9.87
C HIS A 48 -4.15 10.19 -10.74
N SER A 49 -5.11 9.36 -10.33
CA SER A 49 -5.38 8.07 -10.96
C SER A 49 -5.94 8.20 -12.38
N ILE A 50 -6.64 9.29 -12.70
CA ILE A 50 -7.17 9.49 -14.06
C ILE A 50 -6.06 9.52 -15.13
N LYS A 51 -4.86 9.96 -14.79
CA LYS A 51 -3.71 9.96 -15.68
C LYS A 51 -3.30 8.55 -16.07
N LEU A 52 -3.27 7.63 -15.10
CA LEU A 52 -2.98 6.22 -15.35
C LEU A 52 -4.06 5.58 -16.23
N LEU A 53 -5.33 5.81 -15.89
CA LEU A 53 -6.45 5.24 -16.64
C LEU A 53 -6.47 5.75 -18.09
N ASN A 54 -6.24 7.03 -18.31
CA ASN A 54 -6.16 7.62 -19.64
C ASN A 54 -5.00 7.05 -20.44
N HIS A 55 -3.84 6.88 -19.82
CA HIS A 55 -2.66 6.30 -20.49
C HIS A 55 -2.94 4.90 -21.06
N PHE A 56 -3.69 4.07 -20.34
CA PHE A 56 -4.03 2.72 -20.76
C PHE A 56 -5.42 2.61 -21.40
N GLU A 57 -6.03 3.73 -21.73
CA GLU A 57 -7.35 3.80 -22.38
C GLU A 57 -8.45 3.05 -21.62
N ILE A 58 -8.43 3.16 -20.29
CA ILE A 58 -9.43 2.58 -19.41
C ILE A 58 -10.57 3.57 -19.22
N LYS A 59 -11.78 3.18 -19.60
CA LYS A 59 -12.99 4.02 -19.58
C LYS A 59 -13.90 3.73 -18.38
N THR A 60 -13.57 2.80 -17.53
CA THR A 60 -14.36 2.41 -16.36
C THR A 60 -14.62 3.63 -15.46
N PRO A 61 -15.86 3.84 -14.98
CA PRO A 61 -16.17 4.92 -14.06
C PRO A 61 -15.33 4.84 -12.79
N MET A 62 -14.96 6.00 -12.25
CA MET A 62 -14.11 6.11 -11.06
C MET A 62 -14.81 6.87 -9.96
N THR A 63 -14.61 6.43 -8.72
CA THR A 63 -15.06 7.13 -7.51
C THR A 63 -13.92 7.26 -6.53
N SER A 64 -14.01 8.21 -5.60
CA SER A 64 -12.98 8.42 -4.58
C SER A 64 -13.16 7.46 -3.40
N TYR A 65 -12.05 6.93 -2.90
CA TYR A 65 -11.98 6.15 -1.67
C TYR A 65 -10.67 6.48 -0.96
N HIS A 66 -10.72 7.26 0.12
CA HIS A 66 -9.55 7.78 0.83
C HIS A 66 -9.72 7.72 2.35
N GLU A 67 -8.70 8.10 3.09
CA GLU A 67 -8.67 8.03 4.55
C GLU A 67 -9.86 8.74 5.22
N TYR A 68 -10.29 9.88 4.66
CA TYR A 68 -11.34 10.70 5.26
C TYR A 68 -12.77 10.23 4.99
N ASN A 69 -12.99 9.37 3.98
CA ASN A 69 -14.32 8.83 3.67
C ASN A 69 -14.40 7.31 3.79
N LYS A 70 -13.34 6.66 4.23
CA LYS A 70 -13.15 5.19 4.13
C LYS A 70 -14.29 4.36 4.74
N VAL A 71 -14.83 4.74 5.90
CA VAL A 71 -15.85 3.94 6.60
C VAL A 71 -17.18 3.97 5.84
N GLU A 72 -17.69 5.15 5.57
CA GLU A 72 -18.97 5.36 4.89
C GLU A 72 -18.90 4.91 3.43
N LYS A 73 -17.80 5.24 2.77
CA LYS A 73 -17.60 4.87 1.36
C LYS A 73 -17.41 3.37 1.20
N ALA A 74 -16.74 2.70 2.12
CA ALA A 74 -16.63 1.24 2.12
C ALA A 74 -18.01 0.60 2.26
N ALA A 75 -18.85 1.08 3.16
CA ALA A 75 -20.21 0.59 3.31
C ALA A 75 -21.04 0.76 2.01
N TYR A 76 -20.91 1.90 1.35
CA TYR A 76 -21.54 2.15 0.06
C TYR A 76 -21.04 1.16 -1.02
N LEU A 77 -19.72 1.00 -1.15
CA LEU A 77 -19.13 0.09 -2.13
C LEU A 77 -19.53 -1.37 -1.88
N VAL A 78 -19.57 -1.79 -0.61
CA VAL A 78 -20.05 -3.12 -0.22
C VAL A 78 -21.50 -3.31 -0.64
N SER A 79 -22.37 -2.29 -0.46
CA SER A 79 -23.75 -2.38 -0.89
C SER A 79 -23.89 -2.53 -2.42
N GLN A 80 -23.03 -1.87 -3.18
CA GLN A 80 -22.98 -2.00 -4.64
C GLN A 80 -22.52 -3.41 -5.06
N MET A 81 -21.49 -3.93 -4.40
CA MET A 81 -21.02 -5.30 -4.67
C MET A 81 -22.05 -6.35 -4.29
N ALA A 82 -22.80 -6.15 -3.20
CA ALA A 82 -23.91 -7.02 -2.83
C ALA A 82 -24.99 -7.10 -3.89
N GLN A 83 -25.14 -6.05 -4.71
CA GLN A 83 -26.05 -6.00 -5.85
C GLN A 83 -25.46 -6.56 -7.14
N GLY A 84 -24.23 -7.03 -7.13
CA GLY A 84 -23.58 -7.68 -8.26
C GLY A 84 -22.51 -6.88 -8.98
N LEU A 85 -22.21 -5.64 -8.55
CA LEU A 85 -21.14 -4.84 -9.18
C LEU A 85 -19.78 -5.38 -8.79
N ASN A 86 -18.86 -5.45 -9.76
CA ASN A 86 -17.45 -5.68 -9.52
C ASN A 86 -16.73 -4.35 -9.33
N VAL A 87 -16.01 -4.23 -8.23
CA VAL A 87 -15.25 -3.03 -7.87
C VAL A 87 -13.76 -3.34 -7.88
N ALA A 88 -12.99 -2.52 -8.58
CA ALA A 88 -11.53 -2.53 -8.52
C ALA A 88 -11.05 -1.39 -7.62
N LEU A 89 -10.22 -1.71 -6.64
CA LEU A 89 -9.58 -0.72 -5.78
C LEU A 89 -8.15 -0.48 -6.24
N ILE A 90 -7.80 0.77 -6.43
CA ILE A 90 -6.42 1.21 -6.67
C ILE A 90 -6.04 2.29 -5.66
N THR A 91 -4.75 2.46 -5.43
CA THR A 91 -4.16 3.55 -4.66
C THR A 91 -3.27 4.39 -5.56
N ASP A 92 -2.68 5.46 -5.04
CA ASP A 92 -1.81 6.34 -5.83
C ASP A 92 -0.57 5.60 -6.33
N ALA A 93 -0.08 4.62 -5.56
CA ALA A 93 1.06 3.80 -5.97
C ALA A 93 1.07 2.46 -5.23
N GLY A 94 1.30 1.39 -5.96
CA GLY A 94 1.56 0.06 -5.41
C GLY A 94 0.31 -0.75 -5.08
N THR A 95 0.52 -1.73 -4.21
CA THR A 95 -0.50 -2.68 -3.77
C THR A 95 -1.45 -2.05 -2.76
N PRO A 96 -2.77 -2.04 -3.02
CA PRO A 96 -3.76 -1.52 -2.09
C PRO A 96 -3.83 -2.36 -0.80
N GLY A 97 -4.22 -1.73 0.31
CA GLY A 97 -4.37 -2.38 1.60
C GLY A 97 -3.08 -2.45 2.43
N ILE A 98 -2.00 -1.90 1.93
CA ILE A 98 -0.73 -1.80 2.64
C ILE A 98 -0.44 -0.32 2.91
N SER A 99 -0.60 0.09 4.15
CA SER A 99 -0.42 1.49 4.59
C SER A 99 -1.40 2.47 3.92
N ASP A 100 -2.62 2.04 3.68
CA ASP A 100 -3.68 2.83 3.06
C ASP A 100 -5.09 2.36 3.51
N PRO A 101 -6.16 3.11 3.21
CA PRO A 101 -7.51 2.78 3.67
C PRO A 101 -8.14 1.53 3.05
N GLY A 102 -7.47 0.86 2.13
CA GLY A 102 -7.95 -0.40 1.54
C GLY A 102 -8.23 -1.49 2.56
N GLU A 103 -7.51 -1.51 3.67
CA GLU A 103 -7.72 -2.43 4.79
C GLU A 103 -9.16 -2.38 5.31
N GLU A 104 -9.73 -1.19 5.48
CA GLU A 104 -11.11 -1.01 5.96
C GLU A 104 -12.14 -1.58 4.97
N LEU A 105 -11.95 -1.35 3.68
CA LEU A 105 -12.83 -1.88 2.65
C LEU A 105 -12.80 -3.42 2.62
N VAL A 106 -11.62 -4.00 2.69
CA VAL A 106 -11.45 -5.47 2.76
C VAL A 106 -12.14 -6.04 4.00
N ARG A 107 -11.98 -5.39 5.16
CA ARG A 107 -12.62 -5.79 6.40
C ARG A 107 -14.15 -5.81 6.26
N GLN A 108 -14.72 -4.75 5.72
CA GLN A 108 -16.17 -4.68 5.51
C GLN A 108 -16.67 -5.68 4.47
N CYS A 109 -15.91 -5.93 3.40
CA CYS A 109 -16.22 -7.00 2.44
C CYS A 109 -16.25 -8.36 3.13
N TYR A 110 -15.27 -8.64 3.96
CA TYR A 110 -15.18 -9.89 4.69
C TYR A 110 -16.39 -10.11 5.61
N GLU A 111 -16.78 -9.08 6.35
CA GLU A 111 -17.95 -9.11 7.23
C GLU A 111 -19.26 -9.29 6.47
N ALA A 112 -19.36 -8.76 5.25
CA ALA A 112 -20.55 -8.86 4.40
C ALA A 112 -20.57 -10.11 3.51
N GLY A 113 -19.56 -10.96 3.56
CA GLY A 113 -19.46 -12.13 2.70
C GLY A 113 -19.16 -11.82 1.23
N ILE A 114 -18.59 -10.66 0.93
CA ILE A 114 -18.13 -10.27 -0.40
C ILE A 114 -16.75 -10.87 -0.66
N GLU A 115 -16.60 -11.50 -1.82
CA GLU A 115 -15.33 -12.07 -2.23
C GLU A 115 -14.28 -10.99 -2.52
N VAL A 116 -13.05 -11.20 -2.07
CA VAL A 116 -11.94 -10.29 -2.28
C VAL A 116 -10.80 -11.04 -2.97
N THR A 117 -10.28 -10.48 -4.04
CA THR A 117 -9.10 -10.99 -4.74
C THR A 117 -8.04 -9.89 -4.83
N SER A 118 -6.84 -10.18 -4.38
CA SER A 118 -5.70 -9.27 -4.54
C SER A 118 -4.84 -9.73 -5.72
N LEU A 119 -4.67 -8.85 -6.70
CA LEU A 119 -3.87 -9.14 -7.89
C LEU A 119 -2.40 -8.81 -7.59
N PRO A 120 -1.48 -9.77 -7.75
CA PRO A 120 -0.05 -9.51 -7.55
C PRO A 120 0.47 -8.36 -8.40
N GLY A 121 1.38 -7.61 -7.86
CA GLY A 121 1.99 -6.49 -8.58
C GLY A 121 2.97 -5.70 -7.73
N PRO A 122 3.31 -4.48 -8.13
CA PRO A 122 4.31 -3.68 -7.45
C PRO A 122 4.01 -3.42 -5.97
N ALA A 123 5.04 -3.57 -5.14
CA ALA A 123 5.03 -3.22 -3.72
C ALA A 123 6.39 -2.68 -3.33
N ALA A 124 6.46 -1.42 -2.94
CA ALA A 124 7.74 -0.76 -2.63
C ALA A 124 8.51 -1.46 -1.52
N CYS A 125 7.84 -1.93 -0.48
CA CYS A 125 8.49 -2.63 0.64
C CYS A 125 9.20 -3.91 0.20
N ILE A 126 8.60 -4.71 -0.67
CA ILE A 126 9.20 -5.94 -1.19
C ILE A 126 10.30 -5.62 -2.18
N THR A 127 10.11 -4.64 -3.05
CA THR A 127 11.14 -4.19 -3.98
C THR A 127 12.39 -3.72 -3.23
N ALA A 128 12.23 -2.87 -2.21
CA ALA A 128 13.34 -2.42 -1.38
C ALA A 128 14.02 -3.57 -0.63
N LEU A 129 13.24 -4.46 -0.03
CA LEU A 129 13.75 -5.61 0.72
C LEU A 129 14.63 -6.51 -0.15
N THR A 130 14.17 -6.85 -1.35
CA THR A 130 14.89 -7.76 -2.23
C THR A 130 16.21 -7.19 -2.75
N MET A 131 16.31 -5.87 -2.89
CA MET A 131 17.53 -5.20 -3.32
C MET A 131 18.39 -4.66 -2.17
N SER A 132 17.96 -4.84 -0.93
CA SER A 132 18.63 -4.24 0.24
C SER A 132 19.98 -4.86 0.58
N GLY A 133 20.21 -6.11 0.25
CA GLY A 133 21.38 -6.86 0.72
C GLY A 133 21.31 -7.28 2.19
N LEU A 134 20.18 -7.05 2.86
CA LEU A 134 19.92 -7.49 4.23
C LEU A 134 19.18 -8.82 4.24
N SER A 135 19.04 -9.45 5.42
CA SER A 135 18.31 -10.71 5.55
C SER A 135 16.85 -10.56 5.14
N THR A 136 16.39 -11.44 4.25
CA THR A 136 15.01 -11.42 3.74
C THR A 136 14.14 -12.54 4.29
N ARG A 137 14.73 -13.47 5.05
CA ARG A 137 14.01 -14.64 5.56
C ARG A 137 12.90 -14.24 6.55
N ARG A 138 13.22 -13.32 7.45
CA ARG A 138 12.28 -12.77 8.43
C ARG A 138 12.42 -11.26 8.43
N PHE A 139 11.31 -10.57 8.28
CA PHE A 139 11.27 -9.11 8.26
C PHE A 139 9.98 -8.60 8.87
N CYS A 140 9.99 -7.35 9.30
CA CYS A 140 8.80 -6.65 9.75
C CYS A 140 8.64 -5.33 9.00
N PHE A 141 7.39 -4.94 8.79
CA PHE A 141 7.01 -3.73 8.08
C PHE A 141 6.36 -2.74 9.06
N GLU A 142 6.99 -1.59 9.24
CA GLU A 142 6.54 -0.54 10.15
C GLU A 142 5.84 0.62 9.44
N ALA A 143 5.81 0.61 8.10
CA ALA A 143 5.25 1.69 7.30
C ALA A 143 5.86 3.06 7.67
N PHE A 144 5.06 4.12 7.71
CA PHE A 144 5.48 5.41 8.21
C PHE A 144 5.38 5.44 9.74
N LEU A 145 6.47 5.81 10.40
CA LEU A 145 6.42 6.04 11.83
C LEU A 145 5.50 7.24 12.12
N PRO A 146 4.77 7.25 13.25
CA PRO A 146 3.96 8.40 13.63
C PRO A 146 4.78 9.69 13.63
N SER A 147 4.21 10.79 13.16
CA SER A 147 4.92 12.06 13.08
C SER A 147 5.13 12.66 14.47
N GLU A 148 6.22 13.39 14.67
CA GLU A 148 6.46 14.09 15.94
C GLU A 148 5.41 15.15 16.25
N LYS A 149 4.82 15.73 15.22
CA LYS A 149 3.76 16.74 15.37
C LYS A 149 2.38 16.15 15.63
N GLY A 150 2.17 14.88 15.22
CA GLY A 150 0.89 14.20 15.34
C GLY A 150 0.79 13.38 16.62
N ASP A 151 1.62 12.35 16.76
CA ASP A 151 1.60 11.44 17.89
C ASP A 151 3.01 11.08 18.38
N LYS A 152 3.58 12.02 19.13
CA LYS A 152 4.92 11.87 19.69
C LYS A 152 5.06 10.69 20.65
N LYS A 153 4.01 10.39 21.42
CA LYS A 153 4.03 9.26 22.36
C LYS A 153 4.03 7.93 21.65
N GLU A 154 3.20 7.77 20.62
CA GLU A 154 3.13 6.56 19.83
C GLU A 154 4.44 6.33 19.07
N ARG A 155 5.03 7.37 18.50
CA ARG A 155 6.35 7.30 17.87
C ARG A 155 7.41 6.79 18.84
N ALA A 156 7.46 7.35 20.04
CA ALA A 156 8.41 6.94 21.09
C ALA A 156 8.19 5.48 21.51
N ARG A 157 6.94 5.06 21.64
CA ARG A 157 6.57 3.68 21.99
C ARG A 157 7.07 2.70 20.93
N ILE A 158 6.83 2.99 19.66
CA ILE A 158 7.27 2.13 18.55
C ILE A 158 8.80 2.05 18.49
N LEU A 159 9.50 3.19 18.64
CA LEU A 159 10.95 3.21 18.67
C LEU A 159 11.52 2.38 19.82
N GLU A 160 10.87 2.42 20.99
CA GLU A 160 11.26 1.60 22.14
C GLU A 160 11.07 0.09 21.86
N GLU A 161 9.97 -0.28 21.22
CA GLU A 161 9.73 -1.68 20.80
C GLU A 161 10.77 -2.15 19.80
N LEU A 162 11.15 -1.31 18.83
CA LEU A 162 12.13 -1.64 17.80
C LEU A 162 13.55 -1.92 18.33
N LYS A 163 13.87 -1.45 19.52
CA LYS A 163 15.18 -1.76 20.15
C LYS A 163 15.43 -3.26 20.28
N ARG A 164 14.38 -4.05 20.44
CA ARG A 164 14.44 -5.50 20.59
C ARG A 164 14.23 -6.27 19.30
N GLU A 165 13.94 -5.56 18.20
CA GLU A 165 13.66 -6.21 16.93
C GLU A 165 14.94 -6.67 16.25
N THR A 166 15.04 -7.98 16.01
CA THR A 166 16.20 -8.62 15.39
C THR A 166 16.03 -8.89 13.91
N ARG A 167 14.77 -8.86 13.42
CA ARG A 167 14.47 -9.05 12.00
C ARG A 167 14.81 -7.79 11.19
N THR A 168 14.92 -7.93 9.89
CA THR A 168 15.03 -6.77 9.01
C THR A 168 13.78 -5.91 9.13
N ILE A 169 13.97 -4.62 9.36
CA ILE A 169 12.89 -3.64 9.57
C ILE A 169 12.73 -2.82 8.30
N ILE A 170 11.50 -2.69 7.82
CA ILE A 170 11.18 -1.86 6.65
C ILE A 170 10.37 -0.67 7.13
N VAL A 171 10.86 0.52 6.84
CA VAL A 171 10.21 1.80 7.18
C VAL A 171 10.03 2.62 5.91
N TYR A 172 8.87 3.25 5.77
CA TYR A 172 8.64 4.28 4.76
C TYR A 172 8.89 5.66 5.35
N GLU A 173 9.47 6.54 4.55
CA GLU A 173 9.66 7.92 4.98
C GLU A 173 9.61 8.90 3.81
N ALA A 174 9.05 10.08 4.08
CA ALA A 174 9.08 11.18 3.14
C ALA A 174 10.47 11.85 3.13
N PRO A 175 10.95 12.33 1.95
CA PRO A 175 12.31 12.88 1.84
C PRO A 175 12.63 13.98 2.85
N HIS A 176 11.68 14.87 3.11
CA HIS A 176 11.88 16.01 4.03
C HIS A 176 11.91 15.63 5.51
N HIS A 177 11.53 14.40 5.87
CA HIS A 177 11.61 13.85 7.23
C HIS A 177 12.71 12.80 7.39
N LEU A 178 13.40 12.44 6.32
CA LEU A 178 14.33 11.32 6.30
C LEU A 178 15.46 11.47 7.32
N VAL A 179 16.14 12.62 7.34
CA VAL A 179 17.28 12.87 8.24
C VAL A 179 16.86 12.74 9.70
N LYS A 180 15.72 13.32 10.07
CA LYS A 180 15.20 13.26 11.44
C LYS A 180 14.88 11.81 11.84
N THR A 181 14.23 11.08 10.96
CA THR A 181 13.89 9.67 11.21
C THR A 181 15.13 8.79 11.31
N LEU A 182 16.13 9.01 10.47
CA LEU A 182 17.42 8.30 10.59
C LEU A 182 18.09 8.57 11.94
N LYS A 183 18.08 9.81 12.42
CA LYS A 183 18.61 10.15 13.75
C LYS A 183 17.87 9.43 14.87
N ASP A 184 16.54 9.42 14.82
CA ASP A 184 15.72 8.75 15.82
C ASP A 184 15.94 7.24 15.83
N LEU A 185 16.01 6.62 14.65
CA LEU A 185 16.31 5.19 14.51
C LEU A 185 17.72 4.86 14.97
N TYR A 186 18.71 5.69 14.64
CA TYR A 186 20.07 5.51 15.12
C TYR A 186 20.16 5.54 16.65
N GLN A 187 19.50 6.49 17.27
CA GLN A 187 19.44 6.59 18.71
C GLN A 187 18.76 5.38 19.37
N ALA A 188 17.69 4.87 18.76
CA ALA A 188 16.94 3.73 19.28
C ALA A 188 17.65 2.38 19.04
N LEU A 189 18.19 2.18 17.85
CA LEU A 189 18.71 0.88 17.38
C LEU A 189 20.21 0.72 17.49
N GLY A 190 20.94 1.82 17.74
CA GLY A 190 22.39 1.83 17.63
C GLY A 190 22.86 1.88 16.17
N ASN A 191 24.17 1.78 15.95
CA ASN A 191 24.73 1.84 14.60
C ASN A 191 24.56 0.48 13.89
N ARG A 192 23.52 0.37 13.10
CA ARG A 192 23.20 -0.84 12.32
C ARG A 192 23.42 -0.58 10.84
N ARG A 193 23.61 -1.66 10.09
CA ARG A 193 23.57 -1.60 8.63
C ARG A 193 22.17 -1.27 8.17
N ILE A 194 22.07 -0.36 7.22
CA ILE A 194 20.83 0.07 6.60
C ILE A 194 20.96 0.14 5.09
N THR A 195 19.87 0.08 4.40
CA THR A 195 19.78 0.41 2.98
C THR A 195 18.71 1.46 2.79
N VAL A 196 19.09 2.60 2.23
CA VAL A 196 18.17 3.69 1.89
C VAL A 196 17.84 3.57 0.42
N CYS A 197 16.59 3.25 0.11
CA CYS A 197 16.07 3.13 -1.26
C CYS A 197 15.29 4.38 -1.61
N ARG A 198 15.57 4.94 -2.76
CA ARG A 198 14.95 6.17 -3.25
C ARG A 198 14.65 6.06 -4.72
N GLU A 199 13.52 6.64 -5.14
CA GLU A 199 13.10 6.68 -6.55
C GLU A 199 13.04 5.28 -7.19
N LEU A 200 12.56 4.29 -6.42
CA LEU A 200 12.46 2.91 -6.89
C LEU A 200 11.66 2.84 -8.19
N THR A 201 12.15 2.04 -9.11
CA THR A 201 11.62 1.80 -10.47
C THR A 201 11.82 2.94 -11.46
N LYS A 202 12.19 4.14 -11.00
CA LYS A 202 12.37 5.33 -11.84
C LYS A 202 13.80 5.41 -12.38
N LYS A 203 14.02 6.37 -13.29
CA LYS A 203 15.32 6.59 -13.95
C LYS A 203 16.49 6.80 -12.98
N HIS A 204 16.23 7.50 -11.88
CA HIS A 204 17.25 7.82 -10.88
C HIS A 204 17.12 6.99 -9.61
N GLU A 205 16.68 5.75 -9.75
CA GLU A 205 16.62 4.79 -8.67
C GLU A 205 17.97 4.64 -7.99
N THR A 206 17.97 4.68 -6.67
CA THR A 206 19.18 4.48 -5.86
C THR A 206 18.89 3.56 -4.66
N ALA A 207 19.90 2.80 -4.29
CA ALA A 207 19.90 1.98 -3.08
C ALA A 207 21.26 2.13 -2.40
N PHE A 208 21.30 2.90 -1.32
CA PHE A 208 22.51 3.15 -0.55
C PHE A 208 22.64 2.14 0.58
N ARG A 209 23.56 1.21 0.45
CA ARG A 209 23.96 0.26 1.51
C ARG A 209 25.01 0.92 2.37
N THR A 210 24.65 1.17 3.63
CA THR A 210 25.47 1.97 4.54
C THR A 210 25.17 1.60 6.00
N THR A 211 25.60 2.44 6.93
CA THR A 211 25.22 2.40 8.34
C THR A 211 24.53 3.71 8.72
N PHE A 212 23.86 3.76 9.86
CA PHE A 212 23.28 5.01 10.35
C PHE A 212 24.32 6.12 10.49
N GLU A 213 25.48 5.80 11.06
CA GLU A 213 26.56 6.75 11.28
C GLU A 213 27.07 7.35 9.97
N GLN A 214 27.33 6.50 8.97
CA GLN A 214 27.79 6.97 7.66
C GLN A 214 26.73 7.75 6.90
N ALA A 215 25.47 7.33 6.99
CA ALA A 215 24.36 8.03 6.34
C ALA A 215 24.14 9.43 6.91
N LEU A 216 24.47 9.65 8.18
CA LEU A 216 24.29 10.92 8.89
C LEU A 216 25.53 11.83 8.87
N SER A 217 26.67 11.33 8.38
CA SER A 217 27.89 12.12 8.21
C SER A 217 27.85 12.93 6.92
#